data_6359e17f1a5781dd94a8c5453d35dbad
#
_entry.id   6359e17f1a5781dd94a8c5453d35dbad
#
_cell.length_a   1.000
_cell.length_b   1.000
_cell.length_c   1.000
_cell.angle_alpha   90.00
_cell.angle_beta   90.00
_cell.angle_gamma   90.00
#
_symmetry.space_group_name_H-M   'P 1'
#
loop_
_entity.id
_entity.type
_entity.pdbx_description
1 polymer ?
#
loop_
_entity_poly.entity_id
_entity_poly.type
_entity_poly.pdbx_seq_one_letter_code
_entity_poly.pdbx_strand_id
1 'polypeptide(L)'
;MIAGISTARDVARWAEEVEAVGRQIGRHIARSEPRRRAVGYVRGPLGDAPRKNCWQLAEALGDATPDGVQHLVARADWNCDAVRDDLIGYVVEALGVPDGVLVVDETGFLK
;
A
#
# COMPACT_ATOMS: atom_id res chain seq x y z
N MET A 1 22.71 19.33 6.21
CA MET A 1 22.07 18.13 6.80
C MET A 1 22.14 17.00 5.79
N ILE A 2 22.52 15.85 6.20
CA ILE A 2 22.55 14.70 5.34
C ILE A 2 21.16 14.09 5.33
N ALA A 3 20.45 14.28 4.24
CA ALA A 3 19.20 13.57 4.01
C ALA A 3 19.54 12.09 3.82
N GLY A 4 18.84 11.20 4.43
CA GLY A 4 18.98 9.78 4.22
C GLY A 4 19.64 9.00 5.35
N ILE A 5 20.08 9.65 6.41
CA ILE A 5 20.48 8.92 7.60
C ILE A 5 19.22 8.62 8.41
N SER A 6 18.83 7.35 8.40
CA SER A 6 17.66 6.88 9.13
C SER A 6 18.10 6.35 10.49
N THR A 7 17.39 6.75 11.54
CA THR A 7 17.57 6.20 12.88
C THR A 7 16.59 5.05 13.10
N ALA A 8 16.83 4.24 14.14
CA ALA A 8 15.88 3.21 14.54
C ALA A 8 14.50 3.79 14.85
N ARG A 9 14.45 5.00 15.41
CA ARG A 9 13.20 5.71 15.69
C ARG A 9 12.45 6.06 14.41
N ASP A 10 13.17 6.50 13.36
CA ASP A 10 12.57 6.82 12.07
C ASP A 10 11.96 5.57 11.43
N VAL A 11 12.69 4.46 11.47
CA VAL A 11 12.20 3.19 10.91
C VAL A 11 10.94 2.72 11.65
N ALA A 12 10.93 2.82 12.97
CA ALA A 12 9.75 2.46 13.77
C ALA A 12 8.55 3.33 13.42
N ARG A 13 8.76 4.64 13.24
CA ARG A 13 7.70 5.57 12.85
C ARG A 13 7.14 5.24 11.47
N TRP A 14 8.00 4.92 10.52
CA TRP A 14 7.56 4.54 9.18
C TRP A 14 6.76 3.26 9.20
N ALA A 15 7.16 2.29 10.02
CA ALA A 15 6.40 1.04 10.18
C ALA A 15 5.00 1.31 10.75
N GLU A 16 4.88 2.20 11.72
CA GLU A 16 3.59 2.61 12.27
C GLU A 16 2.72 3.29 11.21
N GLU A 17 3.32 4.12 10.36
CA GLU A 17 2.59 4.79 9.29
C GLU A 17 2.06 3.80 8.24
N VAL A 18 2.84 2.80 7.88
CA VAL A 18 2.40 1.74 6.97
C VAL A 18 1.20 0.99 7.57
N GLU A 19 1.26 0.66 8.85
CA GLU A 19 0.14 0.01 9.53
C GLU A 19 -1.10 0.91 9.57
N ALA A 20 -0.92 2.21 9.78
CA ALA A 20 -2.03 3.16 9.78
C ALA A 20 -2.71 3.25 8.41
N VAL A 21 -1.92 3.30 7.34
CA VAL A 21 -2.44 3.28 5.96
C VAL A 21 -3.21 1.98 5.70
N GLY A 22 -2.65 0.84 6.12
CA GLY A 22 -3.30 -0.45 5.98
C GLY A 22 -4.66 -0.51 6.68
N ARG A 23 -4.74 0.03 7.91
CA ARG A 23 -6.01 0.10 8.64
C ARG A 23 -7.02 0.99 7.93
N GLN A 24 -6.56 2.10 7.39
CA GLN A 24 -7.41 3.05 6.66
C GLN A 24 -8.02 2.43 5.41
N ILE A 25 -7.20 1.74 4.63
CA ILE A 25 -7.66 1.00 3.45
C ILE A 25 -8.62 -0.13 3.88
N GLY A 26 -8.28 -0.84 4.94
CA GLY A 26 -9.06 -1.97 5.43
C GLY A 26 -10.48 -1.62 5.83
N ARG A 27 -10.76 -0.37 6.18
CA ARG A 27 -12.13 0.08 6.49
C ARG A 27 -13.10 -0.13 5.33
N HIS A 28 -12.60 -0.16 4.12
CA HIS A 28 -13.41 -0.30 2.91
C HIS A 28 -13.53 -1.74 2.45
N ILE A 29 -13.03 -2.68 3.24
CA ILE A 29 -13.08 -4.10 2.93
C ILE A 29 -13.79 -4.81 4.06
N ALA A 30 -14.99 -5.33 3.78
CA ALA A 30 -15.88 -5.86 4.81
C ALA A 30 -15.38 -7.19 5.41
N ARG A 31 -14.84 -8.07 4.57
CA ARG A 31 -14.42 -9.41 5.02
C ARG A 31 -13.02 -9.38 5.59
N SER A 32 -12.78 -10.18 6.64
CA SER A 32 -11.51 -10.16 7.37
C SER A 32 -10.34 -10.69 6.54
N GLU A 33 -10.55 -11.72 5.74
CA GLU A 33 -9.46 -12.31 4.93
C GLU A 33 -8.94 -11.35 3.85
N PRO A 34 -9.81 -10.76 3.00
CA PRO A 34 -9.33 -9.76 2.05
C PRO A 34 -8.74 -8.54 2.73
N ARG A 35 -9.29 -8.12 3.89
CA ARG A 35 -8.75 -7.01 4.65
C ARG A 35 -7.33 -7.27 5.12
N ARG A 36 -7.07 -8.45 5.66
CA ARG A 36 -5.73 -8.86 6.08
C ARG A 36 -4.76 -8.88 4.91
N ARG A 37 -5.20 -9.38 3.77
CA ARG A 37 -4.37 -9.43 2.56
C ARG A 37 -4.11 -8.04 2.00
N ALA A 38 -5.07 -7.13 2.10
CA ALA A 38 -4.87 -5.74 1.66
C ALA A 38 -3.76 -5.06 2.47
N VAL A 39 -3.76 -5.22 3.79
CA VAL A 39 -2.69 -4.71 4.64
C VAL A 39 -1.34 -5.31 4.25
N GLY A 40 -1.31 -6.62 4.03
CA GLY A 40 -0.09 -7.32 3.59
C GLY A 40 0.36 -6.89 2.20
N TYR A 41 -0.57 -6.60 1.30
CA TYR A 41 -0.26 -6.11 -0.04
C TYR A 41 0.42 -4.75 0.00
N VAL A 42 -0.01 -3.87 0.90
CA VAL A 42 0.65 -2.57 1.12
C VAL A 42 2.05 -2.77 1.70
N ARG A 43 2.20 -3.69 2.65
CA ARG A 43 3.47 -3.97 3.32
C ARG A 43 4.44 -4.73 2.42
N GLY A 44 3.93 -5.59 1.54
CA GLY A 44 4.73 -6.52 0.75
C GLY A 44 5.83 -5.87 -0.08
N PRO A 45 5.56 -4.79 -0.85
CA PRO A 45 6.60 -4.12 -1.63
C PRO A 45 7.76 -3.57 -0.81
N LEU A 46 7.56 -3.36 0.50
CA LEU A 46 8.58 -2.86 1.41
C LEU A 46 9.37 -4.00 2.06
N GLY A 47 8.99 -5.25 1.80
CA GLY A 47 9.63 -6.43 2.37
C GLY A 47 10.79 -6.94 1.51
N ASP A 48 11.30 -8.10 1.90
CA ASP A 48 12.50 -8.70 1.31
C ASP A 48 12.24 -9.57 0.08
N ALA A 49 10.99 -9.68 -0.38
CA ALA A 49 10.66 -10.51 -1.53
C ALA A 49 11.45 -10.05 -2.76
N PRO A 50 12.19 -10.96 -3.45
CA PRO A 50 13.01 -10.58 -4.60
C PRO A 50 12.19 -10.00 -5.75
N ARG A 51 10.96 -10.48 -5.92
CA ARG A 51 10.03 -9.95 -6.90
C ARG A 51 8.70 -9.59 -6.22
N LYS A 52 8.11 -8.49 -6.63
CA LYS A 52 6.86 -7.99 -6.03
C LYS A 52 5.66 -8.48 -6.84
N ASN A 53 5.54 -9.80 -7.01
CA ASN A 53 4.42 -10.43 -7.71
C ASN A 53 3.51 -11.16 -6.71
N CYS A 54 2.35 -11.62 -7.17
CA CYS A 54 1.37 -12.25 -6.28
C CYS A 54 1.88 -13.51 -5.62
N TRP A 55 2.73 -14.29 -6.28
CA TRP A 55 3.31 -15.50 -5.71
C TRP A 55 4.20 -15.17 -4.51
N GLN A 56 5.11 -14.24 -4.69
CA GLN A 56 6.06 -13.90 -3.63
C GLN A 56 5.42 -13.10 -2.51
N LEU A 57 4.45 -12.25 -2.84
CA LEU A 57 3.68 -11.57 -1.82
C LEU A 57 2.86 -12.56 -0.99
N ALA A 58 2.27 -13.57 -1.63
CA ALA A 58 1.54 -14.62 -0.92
C ALA A 58 2.45 -15.40 0.03
N GLU A 59 3.64 -15.77 -0.42
CA GLU A 59 4.64 -16.43 0.43
C GLU A 59 5.01 -15.56 1.64
N ALA A 60 5.24 -14.28 1.43
CA ALA A 60 5.57 -13.35 2.51
C ALA A 60 4.43 -13.21 3.52
N LEU A 61 3.18 -13.38 3.09
CA LEU A 61 2.00 -13.34 3.96
C LEU A 61 1.70 -14.67 4.64
N GLY A 62 2.43 -15.73 4.27
CA GLY A 62 2.18 -17.06 4.81
C GLY A 62 1.07 -17.82 4.09
N ASP A 63 0.62 -17.36 2.93
CA ASP A 63 -0.37 -18.06 2.13
C ASP A 63 0.28 -19.20 1.33
N ALA A 64 -0.40 -20.33 1.20
CA ALA A 64 0.11 -21.48 0.47
C ALA A 64 0.12 -21.25 -1.04
N THR A 65 -0.78 -20.41 -1.54
CA THR A 65 -0.94 -20.15 -2.97
C THR A 65 -1.15 -18.65 -3.19
N PRO A 66 -0.97 -18.13 -4.42
CA PRO A 66 -1.24 -16.72 -4.72
C PRO A 66 -2.72 -16.39 -4.88
N ASP A 67 -3.61 -17.37 -4.78
CA ASP A 67 -5.02 -17.19 -5.11
C ASP A 67 -5.69 -16.10 -4.28
N GLY A 68 -5.40 -16.01 -2.99
CA GLY A 68 -5.97 -14.99 -2.12
C GLY A 68 -5.53 -13.59 -2.49
N VAL A 69 -4.26 -13.40 -2.81
CA VAL A 69 -3.72 -12.10 -3.22
C VAL A 69 -4.29 -11.72 -4.59
N GLN A 70 -4.36 -12.66 -5.52
CA GLN A 70 -4.95 -12.43 -6.84
C GLN A 70 -6.43 -12.09 -6.74
N HIS A 71 -7.16 -12.77 -5.86
CA HIS A 71 -8.56 -12.48 -5.61
C HIS A 71 -8.76 -11.05 -5.09
N LEU A 72 -7.92 -10.64 -4.14
CA LEU A 72 -7.96 -9.27 -3.62
C LEU A 72 -7.85 -8.24 -4.72
N VAL A 73 -6.89 -8.41 -5.62
CA VAL A 73 -6.60 -7.43 -6.67
C VAL A 73 -7.66 -7.45 -7.77
N ALA A 74 -8.14 -8.64 -8.14
CA ALA A 74 -8.96 -8.80 -9.34
C ALA A 74 -10.46 -8.95 -9.09
N ARG A 75 -10.85 -9.50 -7.94
CA ARG A 75 -12.24 -9.95 -7.73
C ARG A 75 -12.86 -9.54 -6.40
N ALA A 76 -12.07 -9.22 -5.39
CA ALA A 76 -12.63 -8.89 -4.08
C ALA A 76 -13.51 -7.65 -4.17
N ASP A 77 -14.61 -7.69 -3.45
CA ASP A 77 -15.54 -6.56 -3.40
C ASP A 77 -15.03 -5.54 -2.39
N TRP A 78 -14.55 -4.42 -2.89
CA TRP A 78 -14.15 -3.29 -2.06
C TRP A 78 -14.33 -1.99 -2.85
N ASN A 79 -14.53 -0.91 -2.11
CA ASN A 79 -14.80 0.40 -2.71
C ASN A 79 -13.50 1.08 -3.12
N CYS A 80 -13.13 0.91 -4.37
CA CYS A 80 -11.90 1.49 -4.93
C CYS A 80 -11.88 3.01 -4.86
N ASP A 81 -13.01 3.65 -5.08
CA ASP A 81 -13.09 5.12 -5.04
C ASP A 81 -12.86 5.64 -3.64
N ALA A 82 -13.43 4.99 -2.63
CA ALA A 82 -13.20 5.37 -1.24
C ALA A 82 -11.76 5.17 -0.80
N VAL A 83 -11.12 4.08 -1.23
CA VAL A 83 -9.71 3.84 -0.96
C VAL A 83 -8.85 4.91 -1.62
N ARG A 84 -9.13 5.23 -2.88
CA ARG A 84 -8.42 6.29 -3.59
C ARG A 84 -8.56 7.64 -2.88
N ASP A 85 -9.76 7.98 -2.43
CA ASP A 85 -10.00 9.24 -1.74
C ASP A 85 -9.24 9.31 -0.42
N ASP A 86 -9.20 8.20 0.33
CA ASP A 86 -8.40 8.11 1.55
C ASP A 86 -6.91 8.29 1.27
N LEU A 87 -6.40 7.69 0.20
CA LEU A 87 -5.00 7.83 -0.18
C LEU A 87 -4.67 9.25 -0.61
N ILE A 88 -5.57 9.90 -1.35
CA ILE A 88 -5.39 11.31 -1.71
C ILE A 88 -5.33 12.18 -0.46
N GLY A 89 -6.25 11.97 0.48
CA GLY A 89 -6.25 12.69 1.76
C GLY A 89 -4.96 12.48 2.54
N TYR A 90 -4.48 11.25 2.59
CA TYR A 90 -3.23 10.93 3.27
C TYR A 90 -2.03 11.66 2.63
N VAL A 91 -1.93 11.64 1.31
CA VAL A 91 -0.82 12.29 0.60
C VAL A 91 -0.87 13.80 0.80
N VAL A 92 -2.05 14.41 0.71
CA VAL A 92 -2.20 15.85 0.91
C VAL A 92 -1.83 16.25 2.33
N GLU A 93 -2.26 15.48 3.33
CA GLU A 93 -1.94 15.75 4.73
C GLU A 93 -0.44 15.60 5.02
N ALA A 94 0.18 14.56 4.46
CA ALA A 94 1.58 14.24 4.75
C ALA A 94 2.58 15.09 3.96
N LEU A 95 2.26 15.42 2.71
CA LEU A 95 3.19 16.03 1.76
C LEU A 95 2.69 17.35 1.17
N GLY A 96 1.42 17.69 1.36
CA GLY A 96 0.83 18.88 0.77
C GLY A 96 1.38 20.16 1.36
N VAL A 97 1.60 21.14 0.50
CA VAL A 97 1.96 22.51 0.89
C VAL A 97 1.03 23.47 0.15
N PRO A 98 0.66 24.64 0.76
CA PRO A 98 -0.32 25.54 0.15
C PRO A 98 0.07 26.09 -1.21
N ASP A 99 1.37 26.24 -1.46
CA ASP A 99 1.92 26.75 -2.71
C ASP A 99 2.60 25.67 -3.54
N GLY A 100 2.22 24.41 -3.29
CA GLY A 100 2.77 23.27 -4.02
C GLY A 100 2.38 23.28 -5.49
N VAL A 101 3.19 22.63 -6.30
CA VAL A 101 2.95 22.45 -7.73
C VAL A 101 2.54 21.03 -8.00
N LEU A 102 1.41 20.85 -8.66
CA LEU A 102 0.97 19.53 -9.10
C LEU A 102 1.68 19.19 -10.41
N VAL A 103 2.44 18.10 -10.38
CA VAL A 103 3.10 17.59 -11.58
C VAL A 103 2.32 16.36 -12.03
N VAL A 104 1.86 16.38 -13.28
CA VAL A 104 1.16 15.25 -13.88
C VAL A 104 2.03 14.74 -15.02
N ASP A 105 2.30 13.44 -14.96
CA ASP A 105 3.04 12.77 -16.01
C ASP A 105 2.20 11.63 -16.56
N GLU A 106 2.26 11.44 -17.87
CA GLU A 106 1.50 10.42 -18.55
C GLU A 106 2.40 9.25 -18.91
N THR A 107 2.06 8.07 -18.37
CA THR A 107 2.76 6.85 -18.73
C THR A 107 1.88 6.03 -19.67
N GLY A 108 2.19 6.07 -20.96
CA GLY A 108 1.45 5.32 -21.95
C GLY A 108 2.17 4.05 -22.33
N PHE A 109 1.41 2.96 -22.51
CA PHE A 109 1.91 1.74 -23.12
C PHE A 109 1.42 1.68 -24.54
N LEU A 110 2.37 1.66 -25.47
CA LEU A 110 2.06 1.43 -26.89
C LEU A 110 1.72 -0.06 -27.06
N LYS A 111 0.57 -0.32 -27.58
CA LYS A 111 0.15 -1.68 -27.92
C LYS A 111 0.36 -1.92 -29.41
#